data_e587b3132f6458d8bf44c39649f690cd
#
_entry.id   e587b3132f6458d8bf44c39649f690cd
#
_cell.length_a   1.000
_cell.length_b   1.000
_cell.length_c   1.000
_cell.angle_alpha   90.00
_cell.angle_beta   90.00
_cell.angle_gamma   90.00
#
_symmetry.space_group_name_H-M   'P 1'
#
loop_
_entity.id
_entity.type
_entity.pdbx_description
1 polymer ?
#
loop_
_entity_poly.entity_id
_entity_poly.type
_entity_poly.pdbx_seq_one_letter_code
_entity_poly.pdbx_strand_id
1 'polypeptide(L)'
;MKIIDICKYIISLGLIYILSINYGKDIINTIKLVNIDYIILIIFISLIQYILSAYRWKYISKYTNLNISFINSIKYYYISTFMNNILPGGIMGDIFRIYHHVDDKKEIFRIGRSFQSVVYERLSGQLMLLSFFILSLGLYFIIHQKYIAFSYLFLPLIAIFYFLKYIFNNNLRKYIKSKHYGNNFLTIFTGEVFWRHTVLSFFVMMSYIFIYIISAVSLGVNIDYFSFLVFTPIILFSMTLPVSIGGWGVREFAALLISFLLGLSASVSISVAIMYGILNLICSLPGLYFLLKLKSR
;
A
#
# COMPACT_ATOMS: atom_id res chain seq x y z
N MET A 1 -14.40 20.76 8.47
CA MET A 1 -13.20 19.93 8.53
C MET A 1 -13.05 19.42 9.96
N LYS A 2 -12.97 18.11 10.18
CA LYS A 2 -12.84 17.57 11.56
C LYS A 2 -11.43 17.84 12.07
N ILE A 3 -11.24 18.06 13.37
CA ILE A 3 -9.92 18.28 14.02
C ILE A 3 -8.87 17.25 13.58
N ILE A 4 -9.29 16.00 13.44
CA ILE A 4 -8.45 14.89 12.96
C ILE A 4 -7.87 15.15 11.56
N ASP A 5 -8.64 15.77 10.66
CA ASP A 5 -8.16 16.06 9.30
C ASP A 5 -7.10 17.19 9.34
N ILE A 6 -7.30 18.20 10.20
CA ILE A 6 -6.33 19.28 10.42
C ILE A 6 -5.00 18.70 10.95
N CYS A 7 -5.05 17.78 11.92
CA CYS A 7 -3.85 17.12 12.45
C CYS A 7 -3.06 16.39 11.36
N LYS A 8 -3.72 15.73 10.40
CA LYS A 8 -3.05 15.04 9.29
C LYS A 8 -2.33 16.00 8.34
N TYR A 9 -2.93 17.17 8.06
CA TYR A 9 -2.25 18.23 7.30
C TYR A 9 -1.02 18.76 8.06
N ILE A 10 -1.15 19.02 9.35
CA ILE A 10 -0.05 19.49 10.20
C ILE A 10 1.09 18.48 10.21
N ILE A 11 0.81 17.20 10.38
CA ILE A 11 1.83 16.13 10.36
C ILE A 11 2.53 16.08 9.01
N SER A 12 1.78 15.99 7.90
CA SER A 12 2.38 15.89 6.57
C SER A 12 3.21 17.12 6.22
N LEU A 13 2.66 18.33 6.40
CA LEU A 13 3.36 19.56 6.09
C LEU A 13 4.53 19.81 7.03
N GLY A 14 4.38 19.50 8.33
CA GLY A 14 5.45 19.62 9.32
C GLY A 14 6.64 18.72 9.01
N LEU A 15 6.39 17.44 8.66
CA LEU A 15 7.45 16.52 8.26
C LEU A 15 8.15 16.98 6.98
N ILE A 16 7.38 17.36 5.93
CA ILE A 16 7.96 17.87 4.69
C ILE A 16 8.79 19.13 4.95
N TYR A 17 8.30 20.05 5.79
CA TYR A 17 9.01 21.28 6.15
C TYR A 17 10.34 20.98 6.84
N ILE A 18 10.35 20.10 7.85
CA ILE A 18 11.57 19.70 8.56
C ILE A 18 12.59 19.06 7.60
N LEU A 19 12.13 18.17 6.72
CA LEU A 19 13.00 17.53 5.73
C LEU A 19 13.54 18.53 4.70
N SER A 20 12.73 19.51 4.30
CA SER A 20 13.13 20.54 3.33
C SER A 20 14.20 21.49 3.88
N ILE A 21 14.12 21.87 5.16
CA ILE A 21 15.13 22.71 5.80
C ILE A 21 16.46 22.00 5.87
N ASN A 22 16.46 20.73 6.28
CA ASN A 22 17.70 19.99 6.53
C ASN A 22 18.35 19.43 5.27
N TYR A 23 17.57 19.05 4.26
CA TYR A 23 18.03 18.30 3.07
C TYR A 23 17.61 18.89 1.73
N GLY A 24 16.88 20.01 1.71
CA GLY A 24 16.22 20.53 0.51
C GLY A 24 17.14 20.78 -0.68
N LYS A 25 18.33 21.33 -0.47
CA LYS A 25 19.31 21.58 -1.55
C LYS A 25 19.79 20.27 -2.18
N ASP A 26 20.13 19.28 -1.37
CA ASP A 26 20.63 17.99 -1.82
C ASP A 26 19.54 17.20 -2.54
N ILE A 27 18.29 17.27 -2.03
CA ILE A 27 17.11 16.66 -2.67
C ILE A 27 16.92 17.23 -4.09
N ILE A 28 16.94 18.56 -4.24
CA ILE A 28 16.78 19.22 -5.55
C ILE A 28 17.89 18.80 -6.52
N ASN A 29 19.13 18.76 -6.04
CA ASN A 29 20.26 18.34 -6.87
C ASN A 29 20.13 16.88 -7.31
N THR A 30 19.70 15.98 -6.43
CA THR A 30 19.50 14.56 -6.76
C THR A 30 18.36 14.39 -7.77
N ILE A 31 17.25 15.11 -7.62
CA ILE A 31 16.11 15.02 -8.54
C ILE A 31 16.45 15.52 -9.94
N LYS A 32 17.38 16.47 -10.09
CA LYS A 32 17.83 16.93 -11.40
C LYS A 32 18.56 15.87 -12.24
N LEU A 33 19.04 14.80 -11.61
CA LEU A 33 19.75 13.69 -12.28
C LEU A 33 18.81 12.67 -12.91
N VAL A 34 17.50 12.88 -12.86
CA VAL A 34 16.48 11.92 -13.31
C VAL A 34 16.67 11.54 -14.78
N ASN A 35 16.75 10.24 -15.03
CA ASN A 35 16.71 9.67 -16.36
C ASN A 35 15.25 9.34 -16.76
N ILE A 36 14.80 9.93 -17.87
CA ILE A 36 13.43 9.84 -18.37
C ILE A 36 13.06 8.42 -18.81
N ASP A 37 13.99 7.61 -19.29
CA ASP A 37 13.73 6.25 -19.77
C ASP A 37 13.14 5.37 -18.65
N TYR A 38 13.65 5.54 -17.42
CA TYR A 38 13.12 4.83 -16.27
C TYR A 38 11.72 5.31 -15.86
N ILE A 39 11.38 6.58 -16.13
CA ILE A 39 10.02 7.09 -15.89
C ILE A 39 9.01 6.37 -16.78
N ILE A 40 9.34 6.16 -18.05
CA ILE A 40 8.48 5.44 -19.01
C ILE A 40 8.25 4.00 -18.51
N LEU A 41 9.32 3.34 -18.06
CA LEU A 41 9.23 2.00 -17.48
C LEU A 41 8.35 1.97 -16.23
N ILE A 42 8.47 2.94 -15.33
CA ILE A 42 7.64 3.07 -14.13
C ILE A 42 6.17 3.24 -14.51
N ILE A 43 5.86 4.10 -15.48
CA ILE A 43 4.48 4.28 -15.96
C ILE A 43 3.91 2.96 -16.48
N PHE A 44 4.68 2.21 -17.26
CA PHE A 44 4.26 0.91 -17.79
C PHE A 44 3.98 -0.10 -16.68
N ILE A 45 4.89 -0.25 -15.70
CA ILE A 45 4.70 -1.14 -14.56
C ILE A 45 3.49 -0.70 -13.72
N SER A 46 3.29 0.61 -13.53
CA SER A 46 2.15 1.16 -12.80
C SER A 46 0.81 0.85 -13.48
N LEU A 47 0.74 0.87 -14.81
CA LEU A 47 -0.46 0.47 -15.54
C LEU A 47 -0.81 -1.00 -15.23
N ILE A 48 0.16 -1.89 -15.29
CA ILE A 48 -0.02 -3.31 -14.95
C ILE A 48 -0.46 -3.45 -13.49
N GLN A 49 0.18 -2.73 -12.59
CA GLN A 49 -0.15 -2.71 -11.16
C GLN A 49 -1.61 -2.32 -10.90
N TYR A 50 -2.11 -1.25 -11.55
CA TYR A 50 -3.50 -0.81 -11.37
C TYR A 50 -4.49 -1.84 -11.93
N ILE A 51 -4.17 -2.46 -13.07
CA ILE A 51 -4.99 -3.52 -13.67
C ILE A 51 -5.07 -4.73 -12.72
N LEU A 52 -3.93 -5.20 -12.22
CA LEU A 52 -3.86 -6.32 -11.28
C LEU A 52 -4.59 -6.02 -9.97
N SER A 53 -4.43 -4.81 -9.44
CA SER A 53 -5.09 -4.37 -8.21
C SER A 53 -6.62 -4.29 -8.38
N ALA A 54 -7.09 -3.76 -9.50
CA ALA A 54 -8.51 -3.71 -9.84
C ALA A 54 -9.10 -5.11 -10.03
N TYR A 55 -8.34 -6.01 -10.67
CA TYR A 55 -8.74 -7.41 -10.84
C TYR A 55 -8.81 -8.15 -9.49
N ARG A 56 -7.82 -7.94 -8.60
CA ARG A 56 -7.83 -8.49 -7.24
C ARG A 56 -9.05 -8.02 -6.47
N TRP A 57 -9.38 -6.73 -6.50
CA TRP A 57 -10.57 -6.20 -5.86
C TRP A 57 -11.85 -6.79 -6.42
N LYS A 58 -12.00 -6.87 -7.77
CA LYS A 58 -13.11 -7.54 -8.41
C LYS A 58 -13.24 -9.00 -7.98
N TYR A 59 -12.10 -9.71 -7.88
CA TYR A 59 -12.08 -11.11 -7.46
C TYR A 59 -12.60 -11.27 -6.02
N ILE A 60 -12.10 -10.46 -5.07
CA ILE A 60 -12.55 -10.47 -3.68
C ILE A 60 -14.03 -10.04 -3.56
N SER A 61 -14.46 -9.04 -4.32
CA SER A 61 -15.83 -8.54 -4.29
C SER A 61 -16.87 -9.59 -4.66
N LYS A 62 -16.53 -10.53 -5.54
CA LYS A 62 -17.39 -11.68 -5.87
C LYS A 62 -17.76 -12.51 -4.63
N TYR A 63 -16.82 -12.67 -3.69
CA TYR A 63 -17.05 -13.44 -2.45
C TYR A 63 -17.73 -12.64 -1.34
N THR A 64 -17.92 -11.34 -1.55
CA THR A 64 -18.81 -10.51 -0.72
C THR A 64 -20.19 -10.32 -1.35
N ASN A 65 -20.53 -11.15 -2.35
CA ASN A 65 -21.77 -11.09 -3.12
C ASN A 65 -21.98 -9.72 -3.82
N LEU A 66 -20.93 -9.18 -4.40
CA LEU A 66 -20.94 -7.98 -5.22
C LEU A 66 -20.41 -8.30 -6.60
N ASN A 67 -21.22 -7.99 -7.62
CA ASN A 67 -20.83 -8.16 -9.01
C ASN A 67 -20.37 -6.82 -9.58
N ILE A 68 -19.05 -6.64 -9.67
CA ILE A 68 -18.42 -5.46 -10.28
C ILE A 68 -17.89 -5.86 -11.66
N SER A 69 -18.26 -5.12 -12.70
CA SER A 69 -17.65 -5.31 -14.02
C SER A 69 -16.17 -4.95 -13.98
N PHE A 70 -15.35 -5.61 -14.80
CA PHE A 70 -13.90 -5.38 -14.79
C PHE A 70 -13.54 -3.92 -15.15
N ILE A 71 -14.23 -3.36 -16.13
CA ILE A 71 -14.03 -1.96 -16.55
C ILE A 71 -14.35 -1.00 -15.40
N ASN A 72 -15.45 -1.22 -14.68
CA ASN A 72 -15.81 -0.38 -13.53
C ASN A 72 -14.83 -0.57 -12.38
N SER A 73 -14.32 -1.77 -12.14
CA SER A 73 -13.29 -1.98 -11.10
C SER A 73 -12.02 -1.20 -11.41
N ILE A 74 -11.56 -1.13 -12.68
CA ILE A 74 -10.41 -0.31 -13.08
C ILE A 74 -10.72 1.18 -12.86
N LYS A 75 -11.86 1.68 -13.34
CA LYS A 75 -12.24 3.09 -13.18
C LYS A 75 -12.27 3.51 -11.70
N TYR A 76 -12.97 2.76 -10.87
CA TYR A 76 -13.10 3.08 -9.44
C TYR A 76 -11.78 2.91 -8.69
N TYR A 77 -10.92 1.98 -9.12
CA TYR A 77 -9.59 1.80 -8.53
C TYR A 77 -8.70 3.01 -8.82
N TYR A 78 -8.67 3.50 -10.07
CA TYR A 78 -7.93 4.72 -10.43
C TYR A 78 -8.44 5.95 -9.68
N ILE A 79 -9.76 6.15 -9.62
CA ILE A 79 -10.36 7.26 -8.84
C ILE A 79 -9.94 7.16 -7.37
N SER A 80 -10.06 5.96 -6.79
CA SER A 80 -9.71 5.74 -5.39
C SER A 80 -8.24 6.05 -5.11
N THR A 81 -7.32 5.58 -5.95
CA THR A 81 -5.90 5.83 -5.77
C THR A 81 -5.55 7.30 -5.92
N PHE A 82 -6.13 7.99 -6.91
CA PHE A 82 -5.96 9.43 -7.08
C PHE A 82 -6.45 10.20 -5.86
N MET A 83 -7.65 9.90 -5.36
CA MET A 83 -8.20 10.53 -4.15
C MET A 83 -7.35 10.22 -2.91
N ASN A 84 -6.84 8.99 -2.76
CA ASN A 84 -6.00 8.61 -1.64
C ASN A 84 -4.65 9.34 -1.64
N ASN A 85 -4.12 9.72 -2.81
CA ASN A 85 -2.87 10.47 -2.94
C ASN A 85 -3.00 11.97 -2.59
N ILE A 86 -4.21 12.53 -2.70
CA ILE A 86 -4.45 13.98 -2.53
C ILE A 86 -5.22 14.29 -1.25
N LEU A 87 -6.17 13.42 -0.87
CA LEU A 87 -7.05 13.67 0.27
C LEU A 87 -6.46 13.15 1.59
N PRO A 88 -6.80 13.79 2.71
CA PRO A 88 -6.23 13.46 4.01
C PRO A 88 -6.60 12.06 4.45
N GLY A 89 -5.61 11.33 5.01
CA GLY A 89 -5.77 10.02 5.61
C GLY A 89 -5.60 8.83 4.67
N GLY A 90 -5.37 9.03 3.36
CA GLY A 90 -5.08 7.94 2.41
C GLY A 90 -6.17 6.87 2.26
N ILE A 91 -7.40 7.15 2.73
CA ILE A 91 -8.55 6.22 2.73
C ILE A 91 -9.81 6.81 2.09
N MET A 92 -9.79 8.10 1.73
CA MET A 92 -10.97 8.79 1.18
C MET A 92 -11.40 8.21 -0.17
N GLY A 93 -10.44 7.76 -0.98
CA GLY A 93 -10.72 7.05 -2.22
C GLY A 93 -11.37 5.68 -1.99
N ASP A 94 -11.05 5.00 -0.89
CA ASP A 94 -11.72 3.75 -0.54
C ASP A 94 -13.15 3.98 -0.08
N ILE A 95 -13.38 5.04 0.66
CA ILE A 95 -14.74 5.48 1.01
C ILE A 95 -15.53 5.77 -0.27
N PHE A 96 -14.92 6.43 -1.25
CA PHE A 96 -15.53 6.61 -2.57
C PHE A 96 -15.91 5.28 -3.24
N ARG A 97 -15.00 4.28 -3.25
CA ARG A 97 -15.29 2.94 -3.80
C ARG A 97 -16.45 2.25 -3.09
N ILE A 98 -16.58 2.43 -1.77
CA ILE A 98 -17.64 1.83 -0.96
C ILE A 98 -19.02 2.35 -1.39
N TYR A 99 -19.12 3.64 -1.64
CA TYR A 99 -20.43 4.27 -1.88
C TYR A 99 -20.84 4.33 -3.35
N HIS A 100 -19.90 4.51 -4.28
CA HIS A 100 -20.23 4.81 -5.67
C HIS A 100 -20.50 3.58 -6.54
N HIS A 101 -20.12 2.38 -6.08
CA HIS A 101 -20.37 1.17 -6.85
C HIS A 101 -21.70 0.49 -6.47
N VAL A 102 -22.40 1.03 -5.50
CA VAL A 102 -23.72 0.54 -5.06
C VAL A 102 -24.78 1.35 -5.79
N ASP A 103 -25.41 0.73 -6.81
CA ASP A 103 -26.43 1.38 -7.66
C ASP A 103 -27.68 1.79 -6.86
N ASP A 104 -27.99 1.11 -5.77
CA ASP A 104 -29.10 1.40 -4.87
C ASP A 104 -28.58 1.83 -3.49
N LYS A 105 -28.44 3.15 -3.30
CA LYS A 105 -27.99 3.74 -2.03
C LYS A 105 -28.93 3.45 -0.83
N LYS A 106 -30.11 2.91 -1.08
CA LYS A 106 -31.10 2.58 -0.04
C LYS A 106 -30.82 1.27 0.68
N GLU A 107 -29.96 0.40 0.15
CA GLU A 107 -29.62 -0.85 0.80
C GLU A 107 -28.35 -0.73 1.67
N ILE A 108 -28.50 -0.41 2.95
CA ILE A 108 -27.43 -0.43 3.97
C ILE A 108 -26.62 -1.73 3.90
N PHE A 109 -27.26 -2.83 3.55
CA PHE A 109 -26.65 -4.15 3.42
C PHE A 109 -25.62 -4.24 2.26
N ARG A 110 -25.89 -3.58 1.14
CA ARG A 110 -24.93 -3.51 0.01
C ARG A 110 -23.70 -2.65 0.35
N ILE A 111 -23.90 -1.54 1.07
CA ILE A 111 -22.79 -0.71 1.56
C ILE A 111 -21.88 -1.54 2.49
N GLY A 112 -22.45 -2.35 3.38
CA GLY A 112 -21.69 -3.24 4.26
C GLY A 112 -20.85 -4.28 3.49
N ARG A 113 -21.37 -4.87 2.42
CA ARG A 113 -20.65 -5.80 1.54
C ARG A 113 -19.53 -5.09 0.78
N SER A 114 -19.80 -3.88 0.28
CA SER A 114 -18.80 -3.06 -0.40
C SER A 114 -17.66 -2.69 0.54
N PHE A 115 -17.96 -2.25 1.76
CA PHE A 115 -16.98 -2.01 2.80
C PHE A 115 -16.09 -3.23 3.06
N GLN A 116 -16.69 -4.42 3.22
CA GLN A 116 -15.94 -5.67 3.39
C GLN A 116 -15.00 -5.96 2.24
N SER A 117 -15.46 -5.80 0.99
CA SER A 117 -14.63 -6.08 -0.18
C SER A 117 -13.38 -5.21 -0.22
N VAL A 118 -13.51 -3.93 0.12
CA VAL A 118 -12.41 -2.97 0.16
C VAL A 118 -11.46 -3.26 1.33
N VAL A 119 -12.00 -3.56 2.52
CA VAL A 119 -11.20 -3.89 3.71
C VAL A 119 -10.42 -5.19 3.48
N TYR A 120 -11.04 -6.22 2.95
CA TYR A 120 -10.36 -7.50 2.69
C TYR A 120 -9.28 -7.36 1.62
N GLU A 121 -9.52 -6.56 0.59
CA GLU A 121 -8.52 -6.27 -0.43
C GLU A 121 -7.29 -5.56 0.17
N ARG A 122 -7.50 -4.56 1.02
CA ARG A 122 -6.43 -3.86 1.72
C ARG A 122 -5.68 -4.76 2.70
N LEU A 123 -6.39 -5.50 3.54
CA LEU A 123 -5.78 -6.45 4.47
C LEU A 123 -4.91 -7.49 3.75
N SER A 124 -5.40 -8.02 2.64
CA SER A 124 -4.67 -8.96 1.80
C SER A 124 -3.33 -8.39 1.32
N GLY A 125 -3.31 -7.12 0.87
CA GLY A 125 -2.09 -6.43 0.46
C GLY A 125 -1.12 -6.18 1.62
N GLN A 126 -1.63 -5.73 2.77
CA GLN A 126 -0.82 -5.45 3.96
C GLN A 126 -0.22 -6.72 4.57
N LEU A 127 -1.01 -7.80 4.65
CA LEU A 127 -0.53 -9.10 5.12
C LEU A 127 0.56 -9.66 4.20
N MET A 128 0.41 -9.52 2.87
CA MET A 128 1.43 -9.93 1.91
C MET A 128 2.72 -9.13 2.11
N LEU A 129 2.62 -7.82 2.27
CA LEU A 129 3.78 -6.95 2.48
C LEU A 129 4.54 -7.31 3.77
N LEU A 130 3.81 -7.51 4.88
CA LEU A 130 4.39 -7.92 6.15
C LEU A 130 5.02 -9.30 6.09
N SER A 131 4.35 -10.27 5.48
CA SER A 131 4.87 -11.64 5.32
C SER A 131 6.15 -11.63 4.50
N PHE A 132 6.16 -10.90 3.39
CA PHE A 132 7.33 -10.77 2.54
C PHE A 132 8.49 -10.09 3.27
N PHE A 133 8.22 -9.01 4.02
CA PHE A 133 9.24 -8.33 4.83
C PHE A 133 9.86 -9.27 5.85
N ILE A 134 9.06 -10.02 6.60
CA ILE A 134 9.57 -10.96 7.61
C ILE A 134 10.44 -12.04 6.97
N LEU A 135 9.99 -12.62 5.84
CA LEU A 135 10.73 -13.66 5.14
C LEU A 135 12.05 -13.11 4.55
N SER A 136 12.00 -11.96 3.89
CA SER A 136 13.20 -11.35 3.28
C SER A 136 14.20 -10.87 4.34
N LEU A 137 13.73 -10.34 5.47
CA LEU A 137 14.56 -9.97 6.60
C LEU A 137 15.23 -11.20 7.24
N GLY A 138 14.51 -12.31 7.34
CA GLY A 138 15.07 -13.59 7.79
C GLY A 138 16.21 -14.05 6.88
N LEU A 139 16.02 -14.02 5.59
CA LEU A 139 17.06 -14.34 4.60
C LEU A 139 18.25 -13.37 4.71
N TYR A 140 17.99 -12.08 4.90
CA TYR A 140 19.04 -11.07 5.10
C TYR A 140 19.94 -11.40 6.28
N PHE A 141 19.37 -11.78 7.43
CA PHE A 141 20.15 -12.14 8.62
C PHE A 141 20.93 -13.45 8.44
N ILE A 142 20.38 -14.41 7.73
CA ILE A 142 21.10 -15.67 7.42
C ILE A 142 22.30 -15.37 6.53
N ILE A 143 22.14 -14.61 5.46
CA ILE A 143 23.22 -14.28 4.51
C ILE A 143 24.34 -13.49 5.20
N HIS A 144 23.99 -12.57 6.10
CA HIS A 144 24.96 -11.77 6.85
C HIS A 144 25.45 -12.45 8.13
N GLN A 145 25.17 -13.74 8.32
CA GLN A 145 25.60 -14.56 9.47
C GLN A 145 25.17 -13.98 10.83
N LYS A 146 24.12 -13.19 10.88
CA LYS A 146 23.56 -12.59 12.11
C LYS A 146 22.51 -13.50 12.77
N TYR A 147 22.92 -14.72 13.12
CA TYR A 147 22.01 -15.78 13.62
C TYR A 147 21.28 -15.38 14.91
N ILE A 148 21.94 -14.62 15.79
CA ILE A 148 21.28 -14.10 17.02
C ILE A 148 20.16 -13.13 16.67
N ALA A 149 20.38 -12.22 15.72
CA ALA A 149 19.35 -11.32 15.24
C ALA A 149 18.20 -12.06 14.54
N PHE A 150 18.52 -13.13 13.79
CA PHE A 150 17.53 -14.01 13.19
C PHE A 150 16.63 -14.68 14.23
N SER A 151 17.17 -15.13 15.37
CA SER A 151 16.37 -15.76 16.42
C SER A 151 15.32 -14.79 17.03
N TYR A 152 15.62 -13.49 17.11
CA TYR A 152 14.65 -12.50 17.59
C TYR A 152 13.43 -12.30 16.68
N LEU A 153 13.51 -12.68 15.38
CA LEU A 153 12.35 -12.66 14.49
C LEU A 153 11.27 -13.67 14.89
N PHE A 154 11.65 -14.75 15.56
CA PHE A 154 10.68 -15.76 16.01
C PHE A 154 9.80 -15.23 17.15
N LEU A 155 10.28 -14.32 17.99
CA LEU A 155 9.50 -13.76 19.10
C LEU A 155 8.20 -13.08 18.62
N PRO A 156 8.23 -12.10 17.69
CA PRO A 156 7.00 -11.50 17.19
C PRO A 156 6.15 -12.49 16.39
N LEU A 157 6.75 -13.43 15.66
CA LEU A 157 6.00 -14.47 14.93
C LEU A 157 5.25 -15.41 15.90
N ILE A 158 5.89 -15.81 16.97
CA ILE A 158 5.28 -16.60 18.04
C ILE A 158 4.15 -15.80 18.71
N ALA A 159 4.41 -14.53 19.03
CA ALA A 159 3.40 -13.64 19.60
C ALA A 159 2.19 -13.47 18.68
N ILE A 160 2.42 -13.24 17.39
CA ILE A 160 1.36 -13.16 16.36
C ILE A 160 0.60 -14.50 16.27
N PHE A 161 1.30 -15.63 16.28
CA PHE A 161 0.68 -16.95 16.22
C PHE A 161 -0.23 -17.20 17.42
N TYR A 162 0.24 -16.91 18.64
CA TYR A 162 -0.58 -17.05 19.85
C TYR A 162 -1.73 -16.04 19.89
N PHE A 163 -1.52 -14.82 19.42
CA PHE A 163 -2.56 -13.79 19.30
C PHE A 163 -3.64 -14.22 18.30
N LEU A 164 -3.25 -14.74 17.13
CA LEU A 164 -4.18 -15.28 16.15
C LEU A 164 -4.92 -16.50 16.70
N LYS A 165 -4.20 -17.43 17.35
CA LYS A 165 -4.81 -18.59 18.04
C LYS A 165 -5.81 -18.15 19.09
N TYR A 166 -5.50 -17.11 19.87
CA TYR A 166 -6.43 -16.54 20.87
C TYR A 166 -7.67 -15.94 20.20
N ILE A 167 -7.50 -15.16 19.13
CA ILE A 167 -8.61 -14.58 18.35
C ILE A 167 -9.47 -15.68 17.71
N PHE A 168 -8.84 -16.73 17.17
CA PHE A 168 -9.55 -17.86 16.53
C PHE A 168 -10.01 -18.92 17.50
N ASN A 169 -9.82 -18.72 18.80
CA ASN A 169 -10.34 -19.64 19.81
C ASN A 169 -11.89 -19.68 19.76
N ASN A 170 -12.46 -20.82 20.20
CA ASN A 170 -13.85 -21.24 19.97
C ASN A 170 -14.94 -20.17 20.21
N ASN A 171 -14.74 -19.23 21.12
CA ASN A 171 -15.74 -18.21 21.46
C ASN A 171 -15.86 -17.13 20.37
N LEU A 172 -14.74 -16.65 19.83
CA LEU A 172 -14.75 -15.70 18.72
C LEU A 172 -15.15 -16.34 17.39
N ARG A 173 -14.77 -17.60 17.16
CA ARG A 173 -15.20 -18.37 15.99
C ARG A 173 -16.73 -18.56 16.00
N LYS A 174 -17.35 -18.78 17.14
CA LYS A 174 -18.80 -18.87 17.33
C LYS A 174 -19.48 -17.51 17.08
N TYR A 175 -18.90 -16.43 17.59
CA TYR A 175 -19.39 -15.06 17.39
C TYR A 175 -19.24 -14.58 15.92
N ILE A 176 -18.12 -14.88 15.29
CA ILE A 176 -17.85 -14.57 13.87
C ILE A 176 -18.76 -15.40 12.95
N LYS A 177 -18.97 -16.70 13.25
CA LYS A 177 -19.88 -17.58 12.49
C LYS A 177 -21.34 -17.18 12.61
N SER A 178 -21.76 -16.62 13.73
CA SER A 178 -23.16 -16.20 13.95
C SER A 178 -23.52 -14.94 13.15
N LYS A 179 -22.56 -14.15 12.71
CA LYS A 179 -22.77 -12.98 11.83
C LYS A 179 -22.38 -13.35 10.39
N HIS A 180 -23.26 -13.04 9.46
CA HIS A 180 -23.09 -13.26 8.00
C HIS A 180 -21.72 -12.77 7.44
N TYR A 181 -21.08 -11.87 8.15
CA TYR A 181 -19.79 -11.27 7.83
C TYR A 181 -18.58 -12.20 8.03
N GLY A 182 -18.64 -13.11 8.99
CA GLY A 182 -17.52 -14.01 9.31
C GLY A 182 -17.31 -15.12 8.29
N ASN A 183 -18.37 -15.55 7.62
CA ASN A 183 -18.28 -16.58 6.59
C ASN A 183 -17.49 -16.07 5.37
N ASN A 184 -17.69 -14.82 4.98
CA ASN A 184 -16.97 -14.21 3.85
C ASN A 184 -15.45 -14.07 4.13
N PHE A 185 -15.09 -13.67 5.37
CA PHE A 185 -13.67 -13.58 5.77
C PHE A 185 -12.99 -14.95 5.69
N LEU A 186 -13.59 -15.97 6.30
CA LEU A 186 -13.04 -17.34 6.29
C LEU A 186 -12.92 -17.86 4.85
N THR A 187 -13.93 -17.64 4.01
CA THR A 187 -13.90 -18.08 2.61
C THR A 187 -12.76 -17.45 1.82
N ILE A 188 -12.47 -16.15 2.05
CA ILE A 188 -11.42 -15.43 1.34
C ILE A 188 -10.03 -15.83 1.83
N PHE A 189 -9.85 -16.03 3.14
CA PHE A 189 -8.56 -16.31 3.75
C PHE A 189 -8.28 -17.80 3.99
N THR A 190 -9.11 -18.70 3.42
CA THR A 190 -8.91 -20.16 3.49
C THR A 190 -9.24 -20.81 2.13
N GLY A 191 -8.72 -22.01 1.90
CA GLY A 191 -9.04 -22.81 0.72
C GLY A 191 -8.50 -22.27 -0.61
N GLU A 192 -9.18 -22.58 -1.70
CA GLU A 192 -8.73 -22.21 -3.06
C GLU A 192 -8.73 -20.70 -3.34
N VAL A 193 -9.67 -19.97 -2.73
CA VAL A 193 -9.77 -18.51 -2.88
C VAL A 193 -8.52 -17.84 -2.33
N PHE A 194 -8.01 -18.33 -1.21
CA PHE A 194 -6.79 -17.84 -0.57
C PHE A 194 -5.60 -17.83 -1.53
N TRP A 195 -5.34 -18.95 -2.21
CA TRP A 195 -4.18 -19.05 -3.10
C TRP A 195 -4.25 -18.07 -4.27
N ARG A 196 -5.41 -17.95 -4.91
CA ARG A 196 -5.57 -17.05 -6.07
C ARG A 196 -5.37 -15.58 -5.72
N HIS A 197 -6.01 -15.10 -4.65
CA HIS A 197 -5.82 -13.70 -4.27
C HIS A 197 -4.43 -13.43 -3.67
N THR A 198 -3.79 -14.43 -3.05
CA THR A 198 -2.43 -14.35 -2.52
C THR A 198 -1.42 -14.18 -3.66
N VAL A 199 -1.54 -14.96 -4.73
CA VAL A 199 -0.70 -14.80 -5.93
C VAL A 199 -0.88 -13.41 -6.55
N LEU A 200 -2.13 -12.94 -6.68
CA LEU A 200 -2.39 -11.58 -7.17
C LEU A 200 -1.78 -10.52 -6.25
N SER A 201 -1.91 -10.69 -4.92
CA SER A 201 -1.33 -9.77 -3.94
C SER A 201 0.19 -9.75 -3.99
N PHE A 202 0.82 -10.90 -4.26
CA PHE A 202 2.27 -10.98 -4.45
C PHE A 202 2.73 -10.17 -5.67
N PHE A 203 2.11 -10.33 -6.83
CA PHE A 203 2.47 -9.56 -8.02
C PHE A 203 2.21 -8.06 -7.86
N VAL A 204 1.11 -7.68 -7.22
CA VAL A 204 0.83 -6.27 -6.90
C VAL A 204 1.89 -5.70 -5.94
N MET A 205 2.26 -6.42 -4.89
CA MET A 205 3.31 -6.02 -3.96
C MET A 205 4.65 -5.87 -4.66
N MET A 206 5.05 -6.86 -5.47
CA MET A 206 6.30 -6.81 -6.21
C MET A 206 6.35 -5.62 -7.17
N SER A 207 5.24 -5.27 -7.82
CA SER A 207 5.20 -4.07 -8.67
C SER A 207 5.45 -2.79 -7.89
N TYR A 208 4.93 -2.64 -6.66
CA TYR A 208 5.23 -1.51 -5.77
C TYR A 208 6.72 -1.45 -5.40
N ILE A 209 7.32 -2.58 -5.04
CA ILE A 209 8.75 -2.68 -4.70
C ILE A 209 9.61 -2.32 -5.92
N PHE A 210 9.30 -2.87 -7.09
CA PHE A 210 10.03 -2.58 -8.33
C PHE A 210 9.93 -1.09 -8.72
N ILE A 211 8.76 -0.47 -8.61
CA ILE A 211 8.61 0.97 -8.87
C ILE A 211 9.51 1.78 -7.92
N TYR A 212 9.61 1.40 -6.65
CA TYR A 212 10.48 2.06 -5.68
C TYR A 212 11.96 1.89 -6.05
N ILE A 213 12.38 0.68 -6.39
CA ILE A 213 13.75 0.35 -6.83
C ILE A 213 14.09 1.15 -8.10
N ILE A 214 13.23 1.12 -9.11
CA ILE A 214 13.45 1.83 -10.37
C ILE A 214 13.47 3.35 -10.14
N SER A 215 12.71 3.86 -9.17
CA SER A 215 12.78 5.27 -8.78
C SER A 215 14.17 5.64 -8.24
N ALA A 216 14.84 4.76 -7.50
CA ALA A 216 16.21 4.98 -7.05
C ALA A 216 17.20 4.93 -8.24
N VAL A 217 17.06 3.95 -9.12
CA VAL A 217 17.91 3.81 -10.32
C VAL A 217 17.74 5.01 -11.26
N SER A 218 16.51 5.55 -11.40
CA SER A 218 16.24 6.72 -12.24
C SER A 218 16.98 7.98 -11.78
N LEU A 219 17.32 8.07 -10.50
CA LEU A 219 18.12 9.16 -9.91
C LEU A 219 19.63 8.92 -10.02
N GLY A 220 20.07 7.87 -10.74
CA GLY A 220 21.49 7.52 -10.85
C GLY A 220 22.11 6.98 -9.56
N VAL A 221 21.28 6.55 -8.61
CA VAL A 221 21.75 6.03 -7.32
C VAL A 221 22.28 4.61 -7.51
N ASN A 222 23.51 4.38 -7.05
CA ASN A 222 24.05 3.02 -6.96
C ASN A 222 23.43 2.32 -5.75
N ILE A 223 22.72 1.23 -6.01
CA ILE A 223 21.91 0.52 -5.00
C ILE A 223 22.34 -0.93 -4.81
N ASP A 224 22.27 -1.41 -3.58
CA ASP A 224 22.23 -2.84 -3.30
C ASP A 224 20.79 -3.35 -3.47
N TYR A 225 20.52 -4.04 -4.57
CA TYR A 225 19.19 -4.55 -4.90
C TYR A 225 18.61 -5.45 -3.81
N PHE A 226 19.45 -6.21 -3.13
CA PHE A 226 18.98 -7.10 -2.06
C PHE A 226 18.51 -6.32 -0.83
N SER A 227 19.29 -5.35 -0.35
CA SER A 227 18.87 -4.46 0.73
C SER A 227 17.61 -3.68 0.39
N PHE A 228 17.50 -3.18 -0.85
CA PHE A 228 16.29 -2.51 -1.29
C PHE A 228 15.06 -3.44 -1.30
N LEU A 229 15.20 -4.67 -1.78
CA LEU A 229 14.12 -5.65 -1.77
C LEU A 229 13.66 -5.99 -0.34
N VAL A 230 14.57 -6.05 0.62
CA VAL A 230 14.27 -6.37 2.02
C VAL A 230 13.62 -5.17 2.73
N PHE A 231 14.16 -3.97 2.58
CA PHE A 231 13.78 -2.82 3.42
C PHE A 231 12.73 -1.90 2.79
N THR A 232 12.53 -1.91 1.47
CA THR A 232 11.45 -1.14 0.81
C THR A 232 10.06 -1.45 1.38
N PRO A 233 9.70 -2.69 1.73
CA PRO A 233 8.40 -2.98 2.34
C PRO A 233 8.07 -2.16 3.57
N ILE A 234 9.04 -1.77 4.40
CA ILE A 234 8.81 -0.91 5.57
C ILE A 234 8.38 0.49 5.12
N ILE A 235 9.06 1.05 4.10
CA ILE A 235 8.72 2.36 3.55
C ILE A 235 7.31 2.34 2.97
N LEU A 236 6.99 1.29 2.20
CA LEU A 236 5.67 1.12 1.61
C LEU A 236 4.58 0.89 2.67
N PHE A 237 4.88 0.15 3.73
CA PHE A 237 3.96 -0.06 4.85
C PHE A 237 3.65 1.25 5.58
N SER A 238 4.62 2.12 5.75
CA SER A 238 4.43 3.42 6.41
C SER A 238 3.37 4.29 5.72
N MET A 239 3.23 4.18 4.38
CA MET A 239 2.22 4.90 3.61
C MET A 239 0.79 4.40 3.88
N THR A 240 0.63 3.18 4.38
CA THR A 240 -0.69 2.60 4.65
C THR A 240 -1.32 3.13 5.94
N LEU A 241 -0.52 3.77 6.80
CA LEU A 241 -0.98 4.36 8.03
C LEU A 241 -1.83 5.61 7.75
N PRO A 242 -3.04 5.72 8.30
CA PRO A 242 -3.95 6.82 8.02
C PRO A 242 -3.61 8.11 8.81
N VAL A 243 -2.33 8.42 8.95
CA VAL A 243 -1.81 9.55 9.74
C VAL A 243 -1.38 10.74 8.89
N SER A 244 -1.26 10.57 7.57
CA SER A 244 -0.76 11.59 6.64
C SER A 244 -1.65 11.72 5.41
N ILE A 245 -1.32 12.65 4.53
CA ILE A 245 -1.98 12.84 3.23
C ILE A 245 -1.24 11.98 2.20
N GLY A 246 -1.86 10.93 1.67
CA GLY A 246 -1.27 10.08 0.63
C GLY A 246 0.09 9.47 0.97
N GLY A 247 0.44 9.38 2.27
CA GLY A 247 1.76 8.93 2.71
C GLY A 247 2.84 10.02 2.72
N TRP A 248 2.55 11.24 2.27
CA TRP A 248 3.51 12.34 2.23
C TRP A 248 4.02 12.71 3.62
N GLY A 249 5.31 12.90 3.74
CA GLY A 249 6.04 13.15 4.98
C GLY A 249 6.40 11.87 5.70
N VAL A 250 5.46 10.96 5.93
CA VAL A 250 5.66 9.70 6.67
C VAL A 250 6.53 8.72 5.87
N ARG A 251 6.33 8.61 4.56
CA ARG A 251 7.17 7.79 3.68
C ARG A 251 8.60 8.30 3.62
N GLU A 252 8.78 9.61 3.43
CA GLU A 252 10.08 10.26 3.39
C GLU A 252 10.81 10.12 4.73
N PHE A 253 10.09 10.24 5.84
CA PHE A 253 10.63 10.02 7.18
C PHE A 253 11.00 8.55 7.41
N ALA A 254 10.20 7.61 6.96
CA ALA A 254 10.55 6.18 7.01
C ALA A 254 11.81 5.89 6.17
N ALA A 255 11.93 6.48 4.97
CA ALA A 255 13.12 6.35 4.14
C ALA A 255 14.38 6.95 4.80
N LEU A 256 14.25 8.09 5.49
CA LEU A 256 15.32 8.67 6.31
C LEU A 256 15.77 7.69 7.39
N LEU A 257 14.84 7.14 8.18
CA LEU A 257 15.16 6.26 9.31
C LEU A 257 15.91 4.98 8.88
N ILE A 258 15.58 4.45 7.71
CA ILE A 258 16.21 3.22 7.22
C ILE A 258 17.30 3.45 6.15
N SER A 259 17.68 4.71 5.90
CA SER A 259 18.70 5.07 4.90
C SER A 259 20.01 4.30 5.12
N PHE A 260 20.44 4.16 6.37
CA PHE A 260 21.61 3.39 6.77
C PHE A 260 21.51 1.91 6.33
N LEU A 261 20.33 1.28 6.47
CA LEU A 261 20.10 -0.11 6.06
C LEU A 261 20.10 -0.29 4.54
N LEU A 262 19.76 0.78 3.81
CA LEU A 262 19.81 0.83 2.35
C LEU A 262 21.21 1.16 1.81
N GLY A 263 22.18 1.48 2.69
CA GLY A 263 23.51 1.93 2.28
C GLY A 263 23.52 3.31 1.61
N LEU A 264 22.53 4.15 1.91
CA LEU A 264 22.37 5.46 1.30
C LEU A 264 22.59 6.59 2.32
N SER A 265 22.96 7.77 1.82
CA SER A 265 22.85 8.98 2.63
C SER A 265 21.38 9.35 2.86
N ALA A 266 21.12 10.06 3.95
CA ALA A 266 19.77 10.48 4.33
C ALA A 266 19.08 11.29 3.21
N SER A 267 19.78 12.25 2.59
CA SER A 267 19.26 13.09 1.51
C SER A 267 18.87 12.29 0.27
N VAL A 268 19.70 11.32 -0.13
CA VAL A 268 19.43 10.45 -1.27
C VAL A 268 18.22 9.55 -1.00
N SER A 269 18.14 8.93 0.18
CA SER A 269 17.00 8.07 0.56
C SER A 269 15.67 8.83 0.55
N ILE A 270 15.67 10.08 1.06
CA ILE A 270 14.51 10.98 1.00
C ILE A 270 14.14 11.31 -0.45
N SER A 271 15.16 11.62 -1.30
CA SER A 271 14.95 11.95 -2.71
C SER A 271 14.27 10.81 -3.47
N VAL A 272 14.68 9.56 -3.22
CA VAL A 272 14.05 8.35 -3.78
C VAL A 272 12.59 8.25 -3.36
N ALA A 273 12.30 8.48 -2.07
CA ALA A 273 10.94 8.42 -1.56
C ALA A 273 10.05 9.51 -2.17
N ILE A 274 10.55 10.74 -2.32
CA ILE A 274 9.85 11.85 -2.98
C ILE A 274 9.58 11.50 -4.45
N MET A 275 10.60 11.03 -5.17
CA MET A 275 10.47 10.65 -6.57
C MET A 275 9.40 9.57 -6.77
N TYR A 276 9.43 8.52 -5.96
CA TYR A 276 8.39 7.51 -5.95
C TYR A 276 6.99 8.11 -5.72
N GLY A 277 6.86 9.06 -4.80
CA GLY A 277 5.58 9.71 -4.52
C GLY A 277 5.04 10.55 -5.67
N ILE A 278 5.91 11.33 -6.31
CA ILE A 278 5.57 12.12 -7.50
C ILE A 278 5.11 11.19 -8.62
N LEU A 279 5.85 10.13 -8.90
CA LEU A 279 5.50 9.18 -9.95
C LEU A 279 4.19 8.44 -9.66
N ASN A 280 3.97 8.03 -8.39
CA ASN A 280 2.71 7.41 -7.99
C ASN A 280 1.51 8.36 -8.19
N LEU A 281 1.69 9.65 -7.88
CA LEU A 281 0.67 10.68 -8.12
C LEU A 281 0.42 10.84 -9.63
N ILE A 282 1.45 10.96 -10.44
CA ILE A 282 1.35 11.09 -11.91
C ILE A 282 0.64 9.86 -12.49
N CYS A 283 1.02 8.65 -12.11
CA CYS A 283 0.40 7.41 -12.59
C CYS A 283 -1.07 7.28 -12.16
N SER A 284 -1.49 7.98 -11.10
CA SER A 284 -2.89 8.00 -10.65
C SER A 284 -3.77 9.03 -11.37
N LEU A 285 -3.20 9.96 -12.18
CA LEU A 285 -3.95 11.03 -12.88
C LEU A 285 -5.11 10.56 -13.76
N PRO A 286 -5.08 9.39 -14.42
CA PRO A 286 -6.27 8.87 -15.12
C PRO A 286 -7.50 8.79 -14.21
N GLY A 287 -7.31 8.66 -12.89
CA GLY A 287 -8.37 8.70 -11.91
C GLY A 287 -9.11 10.04 -11.86
N LEU A 288 -8.42 11.15 -12.04
CA LEU A 288 -9.03 12.48 -12.14
C LEU A 288 -9.97 12.55 -13.37
N TYR A 289 -9.51 12.08 -14.53
CA TYR A 289 -10.34 12.03 -15.73
C TYR A 289 -11.63 11.22 -15.52
N PHE A 290 -11.52 10.04 -14.93
CA PHE A 290 -12.69 9.21 -14.63
C PHE A 290 -13.63 9.86 -13.61
N LEU A 291 -13.08 10.57 -12.61
CA LEU A 291 -13.87 11.28 -11.61
C LEU A 291 -14.68 12.44 -12.22
N LEU A 292 -14.07 13.23 -13.09
CA LEU A 292 -14.74 14.32 -13.80
C LEU A 292 -15.86 13.80 -14.71
N LYS A 293 -15.63 12.70 -15.41
CA LYS A 293 -16.64 12.08 -16.27
C LYS A 293 -17.82 11.48 -15.50
N LEU A 294 -17.64 11.09 -14.24
CA LEU A 294 -18.75 10.63 -13.39
C LEU A 294 -19.63 11.79 -12.94
N LYS A 295 -19.05 12.97 -12.73
CA LYS A 295 -19.79 14.19 -12.29
C LYS A 295 -20.60 14.82 -13.42
N SER A 296 -20.25 14.54 -14.69
CA SER A 296 -20.94 15.04 -15.88
C SER A 296 -22.16 14.20 -16.32
N ARG A 297 -22.44 13.10 -15.63
CA ARG A 297 -23.64 12.25 -15.79
C ARG A 297 -24.58 12.42 -14.59
#